data_bf36836e63bd4a9a94d19a8fd39c6ae6
#
_entry.id   bf36836e63bd4a9a94d19a8fd39c6ae6
#
_cell.length_a   1.000
_cell.length_b   1.000
_cell.length_c   1.000
_cell.angle_alpha   90.00
_cell.angle_beta   90.00
_cell.angle_gamma   90.00
#
_symmetry.space_group_name_H-M   'P 1'
#
loop_
_entity.id
_entity.type
_entity.pdbx_description
1 polymer ?
#
loop_
_entity_poly.entity_id
_entity_poly.type
_entity_poly.pdbx_seq_one_letter_code
_entity_poly.pdbx_strand_id
1 'polypeptide(L)'
;MTGGHRLFFPPKVKSPQIFSPGLGLFVAVAAAFLLCPVTPGQQGEPSTPVVVQPGAPGQPSKGLPPNTHAALPPLAKADVEFMQGMIMHHQQAVEMTAWIPTHTDNKQLQTLGARISRSQGEEIQFMRRWLAERGQPLSMPMNDMPGMDKSHHHAMMMPGMLTPEQMDALNQARGAEFDRLFLSGMIQHHGGALTMVKELFNSPGSGQDAEIFDFVTDVDTGQRAEIKIMQGMLETMSSEEKK
;
A
#
# COMPACT_ATOMS: atom_id res chain seq x y z
N MET A 1 -9.81 54.05 28.26
CA MET A 1 -9.43 52.99 29.21
C MET A 1 -8.62 51.97 28.44
N THR A 2 -7.41 51.99 28.67
CA THR A 2 -6.19 51.39 28.23
C THR A 2 -6.17 49.87 28.27
N GLY A 3 -6.06 49.19 27.13
CA GLY A 3 -5.85 47.76 27.00
C GLY A 3 -4.44 47.48 26.51
N GLY A 4 -3.58 46.93 27.42
CA GLY A 4 -2.20 46.65 27.16
C GLY A 4 -1.96 45.46 26.27
N HIS A 5 -1.19 45.64 25.19
CA HIS A 5 -0.63 44.57 24.37
C HIS A 5 0.56 43.95 25.12
N ARG A 6 0.49 42.66 25.43
CA ARG A 6 1.65 41.88 25.90
C ARG A 6 2.38 41.32 24.66
N LEU A 7 3.61 41.82 24.45
CA LEU A 7 4.56 41.27 23.52
C LEU A 7 5.15 39.97 24.07
N PHE A 8 4.98 38.88 23.33
CA PHE A 8 5.58 37.57 23.63
C PHE A 8 6.98 37.51 23.00
N PHE A 9 8.00 37.45 23.82
CA PHE A 9 9.38 37.22 23.38
C PHE A 9 9.71 35.72 23.42
N PRO A 10 10.35 35.17 22.36
CA PRO A 10 10.81 33.78 22.40
C PRO A 10 12.08 33.63 23.24
N PRO A 11 12.36 32.45 23.83
CA PRO A 11 13.51 32.20 24.67
C PRO A 11 14.82 32.17 23.86
N LYS A 12 15.87 32.78 24.45
CA LYS A 12 17.23 32.81 23.90
C LYS A 12 17.85 31.41 23.85
N VAL A 13 18.29 31.02 22.66
CA VAL A 13 19.13 29.84 22.45
C VAL A 13 20.54 30.11 22.93
N LYS A 14 21.06 29.29 23.84
CA LYS A 14 22.46 29.34 24.31
C LYS A 14 23.39 28.73 23.26
N SER A 15 24.36 29.49 22.83
CA SER A 15 25.46 29.05 21.96
C SER A 15 26.38 28.05 22.67
N PRO A 16 26.93 27.04 21.96
CA PRO A 16 27.89 26.11 22.57
C PRO A 16 29.26 26.78 22.75
N GLN A 17 29.85 26.57 23.92
CA GLN A 17 31.18 27.01 24.31
C GLN A 17 32.25 26.23 23.50
N ILE A 18 33.18 27.00 22.89
CA ILE A 18 34.34 26.45 22.19
C ILE A 18 35.40 26.13 23.25
N PHE A 19 35.75 24.86 23.43
CA PHE A 19 36.86 24.41 24.25
C PHE A 19 38.16 24.57 23.46
N SER A 20 39.11 25.32 24.04
CA SER A 20 40.47 25.52 23.57
C SER A 20 41.30 24.25 23.83
N PRO A 21 42.10 23.73 22.88
CA PRO A 21 42.98 22.58 23.14
C PRO A 21 44.24 22.99 23.84
N GLY A 22 44.49 22.41 25.02
CA GLY A 22 45.74 22.48 25.75
C GLY A 22 46.86 21.75 25.03
N LEU A 23 48.04 22.40 25.06
CA LEU A 23 49.33 21.98 24.53
C LEU A 23 49.85 20.73 25.29
N GLY A 24 49.89 19.57 24.65
CA GLY A 24 50.37 18.30 25.23
C GLY A 24 51.27 17.54 24.25
N LEU A 25 52.53 17.59 24.58
CA LEU A 25 53.66 16.67 24.37
C LEU A 25 53.61 15.71 23.16
N PHE A 26 54.40 16.03 22.13
CA PHE A 26 54.69 15.13 21.00
C PHE A 26 55.60 13.99 21.45
N VAL A 27 55.07 12.76 21.50
CA VAL A 27 55.84 11.51 21.48
C VAL A 27 55.90 11.03 20.02
N ALA A 28 57.09 11.13 19.44
CA ALA A 28 57.34 10.59 18.09
C ALA A 28 57.41 9.07 18.15
N VAL A 29 56.35 8.39 17.69
CA VAL A 29 56.40 6.96 17.38
C VAL A 29 56.73 6.81 15.90
N ALA A 30 57.95 6.35 15.61
CA ALA A 30 58.37 6.00 14.27
C ALA A 30 57.60 4.72 13.84
N ALA A 31 56.52 4.87 13.08
CA ALA A 31 55.85 3.76 12.45
C ALA A 31 56.56 3.41 11.14
N ALA A 32 57.19 2.24 11.10
CA ALA A 32 57.72 1.64 9.89
C ALA A 32 56.55 1.31 8.95
N PHE A 33 56.39 2.12 7.91
CA PHE A 33 55.47 1.78 6.81
C PHE A 33 56.07 0.62 6.00
N LEU A 34 55.57 -0.59 6.22
CA LEU A 34 55.70 -1.70 5.28
C LEU A 34 54.96 -1.31 4.00
N LEU A 35 55.70 -1.00 2.94
CA LEU A 35 55.21 -0.83 1.58
C LEU A 35 54.71 -2.18 1.08
N CYS A 36 53.41 -2.46 1.30
CA CYS A 36 52.72 -3.47 0.52
C CYS A 36 52.55 -2.94 -0.90
N PRO A 37 52.95 -3.69 -1.94
CA PRO A 37 52.64 -3.29 -3.30
C PRO A 37 51.14 -3.34 -3.49
N VAL A 38 50.51 -2.18 -3.74
CA VAL A 38 49.14 -2.08 -4.19
C VAL A 38 49.13 -2.64 -5.61
N THR A 39 48.74 -3.89 -5.78
CA THR A 39 48.34 -4.41 -7.08
C THR A 39 47.19 -3.57 -7.60
N PRO A 40 47.26 -2.99 -8.81
CA PRO A 40 46.13 -2.32 -9.40
C PRO A 40 45.02 -3.37 -9.56
N GLY A 41 43.95 -3.21 -8.75
CA GLY A 41 42.72 -3.99 -8.89
C GLY A 41 42.28 -3.83 -10.34
N GLN A 42 42.14 -4.94 -11.06
CA GLN A 42 41.49 -4.97 -12.36
C GLN A 42 40.09 -4.37 -12.15
N GLN A 43 39.92 -3.11 -12.56
CA GLN A 43 38.59 -2.56 -12.82
C GLN A 43 38.05 -3.40 -13.99
N GLY A 44 37.28 -4.44 -13.64
CA GLY A 44 36.48 -5.14 -14.62
C GLY A 44 35.61 -4.10 -15.31
N GLU A 45 35.77 -4.00 -16.64
CA GLU A 45 34.82 -3.25 -17.47
C GLU A 45 33.40 -3.61 -17.03
N PRO A 46 32.48 -2.64 -16.96
CA PRO A 46 31.09 -2.95 -16.63
C PRO A 46 30.58 -3.91 -17.68
N SER A 47 30.56 -5.21 -17.32
CA SER A 47 30.03 -6.25 -18.20
C SER A 47 28.55 -5.92 -18.42
N THR A 48 28.21 -5.56 -19.66
CA THR A 48 26.79 -5.48 -20.06
C THR A 48 26.11 -6.79 -19.69
N PRO A 49 24.99 -6.78 -18.96
CA PRO A 49 24.35 -8.02 -18.55
C PRO A 49 24.00 -8.86 -19.77
N VAL A 50 24.48 -10.09 -19.79
CA VAL A 50 24.20 -11.03 -20.89
C VAL A 50 22.79 -11.56 -20.71
N VAL A 51 21.89 -11.20 -21.63
CA VAL A 51 20.55 -11.77 -21.69
C VAL A 51 20.63 -13.18 -22.23
N VAL A 52 20.12 -14.16 -21.48
CA VAL A 52 20.13 -15.57 -21.90
C VAL A 52 18.70 -16.11 -21.99
N GLN A 53 18.42 -16.87 -23.02
CA GLN A 53 17.22 -17.68 -23.13
C GLN A 53 17.50 -19.03 -22.49
N PRO A 54 16.78 -19.46 -21.47
CA PRO A 54 16.89 -20.78 -20.88
C PRO A 54 16.64 -21.88 -21.94
N GLY A 55 17.46 -22.91 -21.96
CA GLY A 55 17.20 -24.10 -22.76
C GLY A 55 16.09 -24.96 -22.17
N ALA A 56 15.50 -25.84 -22.96
CA ALA A 56 14.63 -26.91 -22.46
C ALA A 56 15.39 -27.81 -21.45
N PRO A 57 14.71 -28.57 -20.57
CA PRO A 57 15.37 -29.48 -19.66
C PRO A 57 16.43 -30.34 -20.36
N GLY A 58 17.68 -30.25 -19.90
CA GLY A 58 18.84 -30.94 -20.50
C GLY A 58 19.49 -30.22 -21.71
N GLN A 59 19.01 -29.05 -22.08
CA GLN A 59 19.63 -28.24 -23.16
C GLN A 59 20.32 -27.01 -22.56
N PRO A 60 21.47 -26.56 -23.16
CA PRO A 60 22.16 -25.37 -22.70
C PRO A 60 21.36 -24.11 -22.98
N SER A 61 21.54 -23.10 -22.13
CA SER A 61 21.00 -21.76 -22.35
C SER A 61 21.67 -21.11 -23.56
N LYS A 62 20.91 -20.32 -24.33
CA LYS A 62 21.38 -19.58 -25.51
C LYS A 62 21.53 -18.09 -25.15
N GLY A 63 22.71 -17.53 -25.38
CA GLY A 63 22.95 -16.09 -25.31
C GLY A 63 22.14 -15.36 -26.39
N LEU A 64 21.46 -14.29 -25.98
CA LEU A 64 20.71 -13.42 -26.88
C LEU A 64 21.51 -12.13 -27.17
N PRO A 65 21.24 -11.45 -28.30
CA PRO A 65 21.88 -10.18 -28.62
C PRO A 65 21.71 -9.15 -27.47
N PRO A 66 22.70 -8.26 -27.22
CA PRO A 66 22.66 -7.28 -26.13
C PRO A 66 21.47 -6.32 -26.19
N ASN A 67 20.86 -6.13 -27.35
CA ASN A 67 19.68 -5.32 -27.59
C ASN A 67 18.36 -6.10 -27.54
N THR A 68 18.41 -7.34 -27.05
CA THR A 68 17.18 -8.12 -26.85
C THR A 68 16.39 -7.55 -25.67
N HIS A 69 15.19 -7.09 -25.94
CA HIS A 69 14.21 -6.68 -24.95
C HIS A 69 13.10 -7.72 -24.90
N ALA A 70 12.70 -8.12 -23.70
CA ALA A 70 11.49 -8.89 -23.53
C ALA A 70 10.30 -8.04 -24.02
N ALA A 71 9.45 -8.62 -24.87
CA ALA A 71 8.17 -7.99 -25.15
C ALA A 71 7.33 -8.03 -23.87
N LEU A 72 6.86 -6.88 -23.41
CA LEU A 72 5.90 -6.83 -22.33
C LEU A 72 4.63 -7.59 -22.78
N PRO A 73 3.98 -8.35 -21.88
CA PRO A 73 2.70 -8.96 -22.21
C PRO A 73 1.72 -7.87 -22.65
N PRO A 74 0.81 -8.17 -23.58
CA PRO A 74 -0.23 -7.22 -23.96
C PRO A 74 -1.07 -6.89 -22.74
N LEU A 75 -1.43 -5.61 -22.61
CA LEU A 75 -2.29 -5.14 -21.52
C LEU A 75 -3.66 -5.83 -21.59
N ALA A 76 -3.99 -6.62 -20.59
CA ALA A 76 -5.30 -7.28 -20.53
C ALA A 76 -6.38 -6.29 -20.09
N LYS A 77 -7.54 -6.33 -20.75
CA LYS A 77 -8.69 -5.50 -20.38
C LYS A 77 -9.12 -5.75 -18.92
N ALA A 78 -9.09 -7.00 -18.48
CA ALA A 78 -9.43 -7.39 -17.12
C ALA A 78 -8.48 -6.77 -16.07
N ASP A 79 -7.20 -6.58 -16.41
CA ASP A 79 -6.23 -5.89 -15.53
C ASP A 79 -6.61 -4.42 -15.32
N VAL A 80 -7.00 -3.73 -16.40
CA VAL A 80 -7.45 -2.34 -16.34
C VAL A 80 -8.75 -2.21 -15.54
N GLU A 81 -9.73 -3.06 -15.81
CA GLU A 81 -11.02 -3.07 -15.10
C GLU A 81 -10.86 -3.38 -13.62
N PHE A 82 -9.97 -4.32 -13.28
CA PHE A 82 -9.62 -4.62 -11.89
C PHE A 82 -9.03 -3.40 -11.19
N MET A 83 -8.03 -2.73 -11.77
CA MET A 83 -7.41 -1.56 -11.18
C MET A 83 -8.39 -0.41 -10.98
N GLN A 84 -9.25 -0.15 -11.96
CA GLN A 84 -10.30 0.88 -11.89
C GLN A 84 -11.33 0.56 -10.81
N GLY A 85 -11.81 -0.68 -10.77
CA GLY A 85 -12.77 -1.14 -9.78
C GLY A 85 -12.19 -1.13 -8.36
N MET A 86 -10.96 -1.62 -8.19
CA MET A 86 -10.32 -1.69 -6.89
C MET A 86 -10.01 -0.29 -6.31
N ILE A 87 -9.75 0.72 -7.15
CA ILE A 87 -9.68 2.13 -6.69
C ILE A 87 -10.98 2.54 -6.00
N MET A 88 -12.12 2.29 -6.62
CA MET A 88 -13.44 2.64 -6.07
C MET A 88 -13.74 1.83 -4.80
N HIS A 89 -13.40 0.55 -4.83
CA HIS A 89 -13.56 -0.35 -3.69
C HIS A 89 -12.75 0.16 -2.49
N HIS A 90 -11.47 0.44 -2.64
CA HIS A 90 -10.60 0.95 -1.57
C HIS A 90 -11.02 2.33 -1.05
N GLN A 91 -11.58 3.19 -1.90
CA GLN A 91 -12.11 4.48 -1.47
C GLN A 91 -13.19 4.34 -0.41
N GLN A 92 -14.07 3.33 -0.50
CA GLN A 92 -15.08 3.08 0.52
C GLN A 92 -14.43 2.69 1.87
N ALA A 93 -13.40 1.85 1.87
CA ALA A 93 -12.70 1.51 3.12
C ALA A 93 -12.01 2.72 3.75
N VAL A 94 -11.41 3.59 2.94
CA VAL A 94 -10.81 4.85 3.41
C VAL A 94 -11.88 5.76 4.03
N GLU A 95 -13.07 5.85 3.42
CA GLU A 95 -14.21 6.58 3.98
C GLU A 95 -14.65 6.00 5.32
N MET A 96 -14.85 4.69 5.41
CA MET A 96 -15.22 4.01 6.67
C MET A 96 -14.19 4.28 7.77
N THR A 97 -12.90 4.21 7.47
CA THR A 97 -11.84 4.46 8.46
C THR A 97 -11.78 5.91 8.92
N ALA A 98 -12.20 6.87 8.09
CA ALA A 98 -12.22 8.29 8.43
C ALA A 98 -13.20 8.63 9.58
N TRP A 99 -14.21 7.81 9.81
CA TRP A 99 -15.18 8.01 10.90
C TRP A 99 -14.67 7.55 12.27
N ILE A 100 -13.70 6.63 12.32
CA ILE A 100 -13.21 6.03 13.58
C ILE A 100 -12.86 7.07 14.66
N PRO A 101 -12.10 8.15 14.38
CA PRO A 101 -11.65 9.08 15.43
C PRO A 101 -12.81 9.80 16.17
N THR A 102 -13.96 9.91 15.52
CA THR A 102 -15.14 10.62 16.07
C THR A 102 -16.25 9.68 16.53
N HIS A 103 -16.14 8.38 16.25
CA HIS A 103 -17.19 7.41 16.48
C HIS A 103 -16.87 6.43 17.61
N THR A 104 -15.58 6.25 17.95
CA THR A 104 -15.17 5.32 19.00
C THR A 104 -13.89 5.73 19.72
N ASP A 105 -13.79 5.39 21.00
CA ASP A 105 -12.57 5.52 21.80
C ASP A 105 -11.73 4.23 21.84
N ASN A 106 -12.16 3.18 21.14
CA ASN A 106 -11.47 1.90 21.09
C ASN A 106 -10.09 2.03 20.43
N LYS A 107 -9.03 1.95 21.24
CA LYS A 107 -7.65 2.15 20.79
C LYS A 107 -7.16 1.07 19.81
N GLN A 108 -7.66 -0.16 19.96
CA GLN A 108 -7.31 -1.24 19.04
C GLN A 108 -7.92 -0.97 17.67
N LEU A 109 -9.19 -0.54 17.62
CA LEU A 109 -9.87 -0.18 16.37
C LEU A 109 -9.23 1.06 15.72
N GLN A 110 -8.87 2.07 16.51
CA GLN A 110 -8.16 3.26 16.01
C GLN A 110 -6.82 2.88 15.35
N THR A 111 -6.06 1.97 15.99
CA THR A 111 -4.78 1.49 15.44
C THR A 111 -4.98 0.69 14.16
N LEU A 112 -5.95 -0.22 14.14
CA LEU A 112 -6.29 -1.01 12.96
C LEU A 112 -6.75 -0.12 11.81
N GLY A 113 -7.69 0.79 12.06
CA GLY A 113 -8.24 1.70 11.05
C GLY A 113 -7.18 2.63 10.45
N ALA A 114 -6.26 3.15 11.27
CA ALA A 114 -5.15 3.96 10.77
C ALA A 114 -4.20 3.17 9.84
N ARG A 115 -3.99 1.87 10.12
CA ARG A 115 -3.20 0.99 9.26
C ARG A 115 -3.93 0.73 7.94
N ILE A 116 -5.22 0.34 7.98
CA ILE A 116 -6.04 0.10 6.79
C ILE A 116 -6.11 1.36 5.92
N SER A 117 -6.40 2.52 6.52
CA SER A 117 -6.47 3.79 5.79
C SER A 117 -5.18 4.12 5.04
N ARG A 118 -4.03 3.87 5.67
CA ARG A 118 -2.73 4.12 5.05
C ARG A 118 -2.44 3.13 3.93
N SER A 119 -2.56 1.82 4.18
CA SER A 119 -2.25 0.81 3.16
C SER A 119 -3.15 0.96 1.94
N GLN A 120 -4.46 1.08 2.13
CA GLN A 120 -5.39 1.24 1.00
C GLN A 120 -5.24 2.59 0.30
N GLY A 121 -4.85 3.64 1.02
CA GLY A 121 -4.47 4.92 0.40
C GLY A 121 -3.23 4.81 -0.50
N GLU A 122 -2.21 4.09 -0.06
CA GLU A 122 -0.99 3.81 -0.84
C GLU A 122 -1.30 2.93 -2.06
N GLU A 123 -2.15 1.92 -1.90
CA GLU A 123 -2.63 1.03 -2.96
C GLU A 123 -3.45 1.79 -4.02
N ILE A 124 -4.32 2.72 -3.62
CA ILE A 124 -5.02 3.63 -4.56
C ILE A 124 -4.01 4.44 -5.38
N GLN A 125 -2.96 4.98 -4.75
CA GLN A 125 -1.94 5.75 -5.49
C GLN A 125 -1.15 4.86 -6.46
N PHE A 126 -0.84 3.63 -6.07
CA PHE A 126 -0.21 2.65 -6.96
C PHE A 126 -1.07 2.38 -8.19
N MET A 127 -2.34 2.02 -8.00
CA MET A 127 -3.27 1.73 -9.09
C MET A 127 -3.46 2.91 -10.05
N ARG A 128 -3.55 4.13 -9.51
CA ARG A 128 -3.64 5.35 -10.32
C ARG A 128 -2.38 5.58 -11.17
N ARG A 129 -1.19 5.39 -10.60
CA ARG A 129 0.07 5.50 -11.37
C ARG A 129 0.14 4.43 -12.44
N TRP A 130 -0.16 3.18 -12.10
CA TRP A 130 -0.14 2.05 -13.03
C TRP A 130 -1.05 2.31 -14.26
N LEU A 131 -2.28 2.79 -14.03
CA LEU A 131 -3.22 3.15 -15.10
C LEU A 131 -2.70 4.32 -15.94
N ALA A 132 -2.20 5.38 -15.29
CA ALA A 132 -1.69 6.57 -15.99
C ALA A 132 -0.47 6.26 -16.87
N GLU A 133 0.48 5.48 -16.40
CA GLU A 133 1.68 5.06 -17.14
C GLU A 133 1.34 4.23 -18.39
N ARG A 134 0.18 3.56 -18.37
CA ARG A 134 -0.34 2.77 -19.50
C ARG A 134 -1.39 3.51 -20.33
N GLY A 135 -1.57 4.81 -20.08
CA GLY A 135 -2.53 5.66 -20.81
C GLY A 135 -3.99 5.26 -20.61
N GLN A 136 -4.31 4.56 -19.49
CA GLN A 136 -5.66 4.11 -19.20
C GLN A 136 -6.41 5.14 -18.33
N PRO A 137 -7.74 5.28 -18.51
CA PRO A 137 -8.55 6.14 -17.66
C PRO A 137 -8.56 5.62 -16.22
N LEU A 138 -8.66 6.55 -15.24
CA LEU A 138 -8.65 6.22 -13.81
C LEU A 138 -9.97 5.65 -13.28
N SER A 139 -11.04 5.74 -14.06
CA SER A 139 -12.37 5.23 -13.74
C SER A 139 -12.95 4.46 -14.91
N MET A 140 -13.79 3.48 -14.61
CA MET A 140 -14.55 2.80 -15.65
C MET A 140 -15.49 3.79 -16.34
N PRO A 141 -15.61 3.72 -17.69
CA PRO A 141 -16.67 4.44 -18.38
C PRO A 141 -18.03 3.98 -17.85
N MET A 142 -18.93 4.93 -17.57
CA MET A 142 -20.28 4.59 -17.04
C MET A 142 -21.07 3.61 -17.94
N ASN A 143 -20.73 3.51 -19.23
CA ASN A 143 -21.37 2.58 -20.16
C ASN A 143 -20.85 1.15 -20.08
N ASP A 144 -19.67 0.94 -19.49
CA ASP A 144 -18.99 -0.36 -19.40
C ASP A 144 -19.11 -0.99 -17.99
N MET A 145 -19.84 -0.33 -17.09
CA MET A 145 -20.11 -0.89 -15.76
C MET A 145 -21.08 -2.08 -15.93
N PRO A 146 -20.67 -3.30 -15.58
CA PRO A 146 -21.48 -4.49 -15.75
C PRO A 146 -22.80 -4.31 -14.98
N GLY A 147 -23.97 -4.44 -15.65
CA GLY A 147 -25.31 -4.46 -15.04
C GLY A 147 -25.94 -3.10 -14.73
N MET A 148 -25.45 -2.00 -15.27
CA MET A 148 -26.20 -0.73 -15.24
C MET A 148 -27.46 -0.86 -16.09
N ASP A 149 -28.56 -1.27 -15.47
CA ASP A 149 -29.89 -0.98 -15.99
C ASP A 149 -30.13 0.54 -15.81
N LYS A 150 -30.32 1.22 -16.93
CA LYS A 150 -30.51 2.68 -16.98
C LYS A 150 -31.76 3.17 -16.23
N SER A 151 -32.57 2.25 -15.70
CA SER A 151 -33.82 2.54 -14.99
C SER A 151 -33.67 2.63 -13.47
N HIS A 152 -32.57 2.12 -12.90
CA HIS A 152 -32.34 2.17 -11.46
C HIS A 152 -30.93 2.69 -11.17
N HIS A 153 -30.83 3.82 -10.49
CA HIS A 153 -29.57 4.44 -10.00
C HIS A 153 -28.86 3.62 -8.89
N HIS A 154 -28.98 2.30 -8.92
CA HIS A 154 -28.15 1.44 -8.12
C HIS A 154 -26.84 1.24 -8.88
N ALA A 155 -25.83 2.06 -8.56
CA ALA A 155 -24.48 1.77 -8.95
C ALA A 155 -24.20 0.30 -8.64
N MET A 156 -23.76 -0.49 -9.63
CA MET A 156 -23.40 -1.88 -9.35
C MET A 156 -22.32 -1.88 -8.29
N MET A 157 -22.71 -2.39 -7.13
CA MET A 157 -21.79 -2.53 -6.02
C MET A 157 -20.83 -3.67 -6.36
N MET A 158 -19.54 -3.38 -6.37
CA MET A 158 -18.53 -4.42 -6.49
C MET A 158 -18.65 -5.40 -5.31
N PRO A 159 -18.19 -6.64 -5.48
CA PRO A 159 -18.26 -7.65 -4.43
C PRO A 159 -17.81 -7.10 -3.08
N GLY A 160 -18.60 -7.32 -2.04
CA GLY A 160 -18.27 -6.95 -0.66
C GLY A 160 -18.43 -5.48 -0.28
N MET A 161 -18.63 -4.56 -1.21
CA MET A 161 -18.92 -3.17 -0.85
C MET A 161 -20.15 -3.07 0.05
N LEU A 162 -20.12 -2.16 1.00
CA LEU A 162 -21.28 -1.85 1.83
C LEU A 162 -22.32 -1.11 1.01
N THR A 163 -23.61 -1.43 1.24
CA THR A 163 -24.73 -0.69 0.65
C THR A 163 -24.80 0.73 1.24
N PRO A 164 -25.47 1.68 0.58
CA PRO A 164 -25.72 3.00 1.16
C PRO A 164 -26.36 2.91 2.54
N GLU A 165 -27.31 1.99 2.75
CA GLU A 165 -27.98 1.78 4.04
C GLU A 165 -27.01 1.27 5.13
N GLN A 166 -26.08 0.36 4.75
CA GLN A 166 -25.04 -0.11 5.67
C GLN A 166 -24.04 1.01 6.01
N MET A 167 -23.66 1.83 5.05
CA MET A 167 -22.80 3.00 5.25
C MET A 167 -23.48 4.03 6.17
N ASP A 168 -24.76 4.31 5.95
CA ASP A 168 -25.55 5.21 6.79
C ASP A 168 -25.66 4.69 8.23
N ALA A 169 -25.94 3.40 8.41
CA ALA A 169 -26.00 2.76 9.72
C ALA A 169 -24.66 2.86 10.45
N LEU A 170 -23.55 2.59 9.75
CA LEU A 170 -22.20 2.72 10.31
C LEU A 170 -21.90 4.17 10.71
N ASN A 171 -22.24 5.14 9.88
CA ASN A 171 -22.00 6.56 10.16
C ASN A 171 -22.85 7.11 11.31
N GLN A 172 -24.01 6.51 11.59
CA GLN A 172 -24.87 6.90 12.71
C GLN A 172 -24.45 6.24 14.04
N ALA A 173 -23.90 5.06 14.00
CA ALA A 173 -23.49 4.29 15.19
C ALA A 173 -22.34 4.95 15.96
N ARG A 174 -22.25 4.66 17.26
CA ARG A 174 -21.17 5.16 18.16
C ARG A 174 -20.74 4.06 19.14
N GLY A 175 -19.50 4.19 19.65
CA GLY A 175 -18.97 3.27 20.66
C GLY A 175 -18.96 1.82 20.20
N ALA A 176 -19.38 0.90 21.05
CA ALA A 176 -19.35 -0.54 20.77
C ALA A 176 -20.21 -0.96 19.57
N GLU A 177 -21.31 -0.24 19.29
CA GLU A 177 -22.13 -0.50 18.12
C GLU A 177 -21.37 -0.14 16.82
N PHE A 178 -20.75 1.03 16.80
CA PHE A 178 -19.86 1.41 15.69
C PHE A 178 -18.75 0.38 15.48
N ASP A 179 -18.09 -0.05 16.56
CA ASP A 179 -17.00 -1.02 16.49
C ASP A 179 -17.45 -2.33 15.81
N ARG A 180 -18.62 -2.86 16.18
CA ARG A 180 -19.18 -4.07 15.59
C ARG A 180 -19.53 -3.88 14.12
N LEU A 181 -20.22 -2.81 13.78
CA LEU A 181 -20.61 -2.52 12.40
C LEU A 181 -19.39 -2.28 11.51
N PHE A 182 -18.38 -1.55 12.02
CA PHE A 182 -17.13 -1.34 11.31
C PHE A 182 -16.39 -2.65 11.03
N LEU A 183 -16.19 -3.48 12.07
CA LEU A 183 -15.45 -4.76 11.92
C LEU A 183 -16.20 -5.70 10.97
N SER A 184 -17.50 -5.86 11.13
CA SER A 184 -18.31 -6.73 10.27
C SER A 184 -18.35 -6.22 8.83
N GLY A 185 -18.55 -4.92 8.65
CA GLY A 185 -18.56 -4.28 7.34
C GLY A 185 -17.20 -4.37 6.63
N MET A 186 -16.11 -4.15 7.36
CA MET A 186 -14.76 -4.24 6.78
C MET A 186 -14.37 -5.68 6.46
N ILE A 187 -14.82 -6.68 7.23
CA ILE A 187 -14.66 -8.11 6.88
C ILE A 187 -15.41 -8.43 5.59
N GLN A 188 -16.66 -7.95 5.44
CA GLN A 188 -17.44 -8.08 4.20
C GLN A 188 -16.70 -7.45 3.03
N HIS A 189 -16.23 -6.22 3.20
CA HIS A 189 -15.51 -5.44 2.20
C HIS A 189 -14.22 -6.15 1.74
N HIS A 190 -13.37 -6.57 2.66
CA HIS A 190 -12.16 -7.33 2.36
C HIS A 190 -12.45 -8.67 1.66
N GLY A 191 -13.49 -9.37 2.10
CA GLY A 191 -13.96 -10.59 1.42
C GLY A 191 -14.34 -10.36 -0.04
N GLY A 192 -14.91 -9.19 -0.34
CA GLY A 192 -15.20 -8.74 -1.70
C GLY A 192 -13.96 -8.52 -2.54
N ALA A 193 -12.95 -7.85 -1.98
CA ALA A 193 -11.67 -7.67 -2.67
C ALA A 193 -11.00 -9.01 -3.01
N LEU A 194 -11.03 -9.99 -2.10
CA LEU A 194 -10.53 -11.35 -2.37
C LEU A 194 -11.30 -12.03 -3.51
N THR A 195 -12.61 -11.75 -3.63
CA THR A 195 -13.41 -12.23 -4.76
C THR A 195 -12.96 -11.59 -6.07
N MET A 196 -12.74 -10.28 -6.09
CA MET A 196 -12.22 -9.56 -7.27
C MET A 196 -10.83 -10.06 -7.69
N VAL A 197 -9.94 -10.32 -6.73
CA VAL A 197 -8.62 -10.94 -6.99
C VAL A 197 -8.78 -12.30 -7.68
N LYS A 198 -9.66 -13.15 -7.15
CA LYS A 198 -9.92 -14.47 -7.72
C LYS A 198 -10.49 -14.38 -9.15
N GLU A 199 -11.40 -13.43 -9.39
CA GLU A 199 -12.00 -13.19 -10.70
C GLU A 199 -10.95 -12.72 -11.71
N LEU A 200 -10.03 -11.83 -11.29
CA LEU A 200 -8.91 -11.39 -12.11
C LEU A 200 -8.07 -12.58 -12.57
N PHE A 201 -7.59 -13.42 -11.66
CA PHE A 201 -6.74 -14.56 -12.01
C PHE A 201 -7.48 -15.66 -12.78
N ASN A 202 -8.82 -15.70 -12.76
CA ASN A 202 -9.63 -16.59 -13.58
C ASN A 202 -9.86 -16.03 -15.00
N SER A 203 -9.54 -14.76 -15.24
CA SER A 203 -9.73 -14.12 -16.55
C SER A 203 -8.56 -14.46 -17.48
N PRO A 204 -8.81 -14.97 -18.71
CA PRO A 204 -7.74 -15.35 -19.62
C PRO A 204 -6.80 -14.17 -19.96
N GLY A 205 -5.50 -14.36 -19.77
CA GLY A 205 -4.47 -13.38 -20.12
C GLY A 205 -4.26 -12.25 -19.12
N SER A 206 -5.06 -12.19 -18.03
CA SER A 206 -4.87 -11.22 -16.95
C SER A 206 -3.79 -11.65 -15.96
N GLY A 207 -3.28 -10.70 -15.18
CA GLY A 207 -2.24 -10.96 -14.18
C GLY A 207 -0.89 -11.38 -14.75
N GLN A 208 -0.63 -11.14 -16.04
CA GLN A 208 0.64 -11.47 -16.69
C GLN A 208 1.69 -10.35 -16.53
N ASP A 209 1.26 -9.15 -16.24
CA ASP A 209 2.14 -8.04 -15.88
C ASP A 209 2.68 -8.28 -14.46
N ALA A 210 4.02 -8.19 -14.31
CA ALA A 210 4.66 -8.50 -13.02
C ALA A 210 4.22 -7.56 -11.91
N GLU A 211 4.01 -6.26 -12.21
CA GLU A 211 3.55 -5.28 -11.21
C GLU A 211 2.12 -5.57 -10.74
N ILE A 212 1.24 -6.02 -11.65
CA ILE A 212 -0.12 -6.46 -11.27
C ILE A 212 -0.05 -7.72 -10.43
N PHE A 213 0.74 -8.71 -10.85
CA PHE A 213 0.84 -9.97 -10.13
C PHE A 213 1.30 -9.76 -8.68
N ASP A 214 2.36 -8.98 -8.50
CA ASP A 214 2.90 -8.66 -7.17
C ASP A 214 1.87 -7.88 -6.35
N PHE A 215 1.30 -6.80 -6.91
CA PHE A 215 0.29 -5.97 -6.26
C PHE A 215 -0.93 -6.78 -5.80
N VAL A 216 -1.49 -7.59 -6.68
CA VAL A 216 -2.70 -8.39 -6.38
C VAL A 216 -2.42 -9.46 -5.35
N THR A 217 -1.21 -10.05 -5.36
CA THR A 217 -0.76 -11.02 -4.35
C THR A 217 -0.61 -10.36 -2.97
N ASP A 218 -0.08 -9.14 -2.92
CA ASP A 218 0.04 -8.36 -1.69
C ASP A 218 -1.34 -7.99 -1.13
N VAL A 219 -2.27 -7.55 -1.99
CA VAL A 219 -3.68 -7.27 -1.61
C VAL A 219 -4.33 -8.54 -1.03
N ASP A 220 -4.21 -9.70 -1.69
CA ASP A 220 -4.79 -10.96 -1.20
C ASP A 220 -4.25 -11.31 0.18
N THR A 221 -2.93 -11.27 0.34
CA THR A 221 -2.27 -11.65 1.60
C THR A 221 -2.60 -10.68 2.73
N GLY A 222 -2.52 -9.39 2.47
CA GLY A 222 -2.78 -8.33 3.45
C GLY A 222 -4.23 -8.36 3.94
N GLN A 223 -5.19 -8.44 3.04
CA GLN A 223 -6.60 -8.44 3.39
C GLN A 223 -7.03 -9.71 4.12
N ARG A 224 -6.47 -10.88 3.78
CA ARG A 224 -6.68 -12.10 4.58
C ARG A 224 -6.17 -11.97 6.01
N ALA A 225 -5.01 -11.35 6.20
CA ALA A 225 -4.46 -11.12 7.53
C ALA A 225 -5.35 -10.15 8.34
N GLU A 226 -5.84 -9.09 7.71
CA GLU A 226 -6.73 -8.12 8.36
C GLU A 226 -8.09 -8.71 8.72
N ILE A 227 -8.68 -9.55 7.86
CA ILE A 227 -9.91 -10.30 8.18
C ILE A 227 -9.71 -11.11 9.48
N LYS A 228 -8.61 -11.84 9.62
CA LYS A 228 -8.34 -12.62 10.84
C LYS A 228 -8.24 -11.76 12.10
N ILE A 229 -7.60 -10.60 11.99
CA ILE A 229 -7.50 -9.64 13.11
C ILE A 229 -8.89 -9.13 13.50
N MET A 230 -9.70 -8.73 12.53
CA MET A 230 -11.05 -8.22 12.76
C MET A 230 -11.97 -9.29 13.36
N GLN A 231 -11.89 -10.53 12.89
CA GLN A 231 -12.63 -11.66 13.46
C GLN A 231 -12.27 -11.87 14.94
N GLY A 232 -10.97 -11.86 15.27
CA GLY A 232 -10.52 -11.97 16.67
C GLY A 232 -11.00 -10.82 17.56
N MET A 233 -11.09 -9.61 17.03
CA MET A 233 -11.65 -8.47 17.77
C MET A 233 -13.14 -8.66 18.03
N LEU A 234 -13.94 -9.11 17.05
CA LEU A 234 -15.36 -9.41 17.22
C LEU A 234 -15.61 -10.52 18.24
N GLU A 235 -14.79 -11.59 18.23
CA GLU A 235 -14.88 -12.67 19.23
C GLU A 235 -14.63 -12.15 20.66
N THR A 236 -13.64 -11.27 20.82
CA THR A 236 -13.35 -10.63 22.11
C THR A 236 -14.53 -9.81 22.60
N MET A 237 -15.09 -8.94 21.77
CA MET A 237 -16.26 -8.11 22.11
C MET A 237 -17.46 -8.99 22.54
N SER A 238 -17.71 -10.06 21.77
CA SER A 238 -18.84 -10.98 22.09
C SER A 238 -18.63 -11.75 23.39
N SER A 239 -17.39 -11.97 23.82
CA SER A 239 -17.07 -12.64 25.09
C SER A 239 -17.18 -11.72 26.29
N GLU A 240 -16.93 -10.43 26.10
CA GLU A 240 -17.07 -9.40 27.16
C GLU A 240 -18.54 -9.11 27.47
N GLU A 241 -19.43 -9.13 26.48
CA GLU A 241 -20.86 -8.91 26.66
C GLU A 241 -21.58 -10.05 27.42
N LYS A 242 -20.96 -11.22 27.51
CA LYS A 242 -21.52 -12.39 28.21
C LYS A 242 -21.12 -12.48 29.69
N LYS A 243 -20.28 -11.56 30.17
CA LYS A 243 -19.80 -11.51 31.56
C LYS A 243 -20.57 -10.50 32.38
#